data_86c5e8f83cd240fc27c21a1bca797879
#
_entry.id   86c5e8f83cd240fc27c21a1bca797879
#
_cell.length_a   1.000
_cell.length_b   1.000
_cell.length_c   1.000
_cell.angle_alpha   90.00
_cell.angle_beta   90.00
_cell.angle_gamma   90.00
#
_symmetry.space_group_name_H-M   'P 1'
#
loop_
_entity.id
_entity.type
_entity.pdbx_description
1 polymer ?
#
loop_
_entity_poly.entity_id
_entity_poly.type
_entity_poly.pdbx_seq_one_letter_code
_entity_poly.pdbx_strand_id
1 'polypeptide(L)'
;MDIKNQFARKLMDIQAIKLQPNDPFTWASGWKSPIYTDNRKTLSFPALRSFVKLELCHAIQEHFPEAEAVAGVATGAIAQGALVADQLGLPYSYVRPKPKDHGMGNQVEGEIKQGAKVVVVEDLISTGGSSLKAVAALRAYGVEVIGMVASFTYGFPVAEQAFAEAGVKLITLSNYEAVIEEAAKTGYIKEEDKAVLAEWRKDPSTWRQ
;
A
#
# COMPACT_ATOMS: atom_id res chain seq x y z
N MET A 1 12.17 5.69 17.82
CA MET A 1 10.79 5.40 17.41
C MET A 1 10.90 4.54 16.17
N ASP A 2 10.26 3.38 16.14
CA ASP A 2 10.22 2.51 14.97
C ASP A 2 9.59 3.25 13.80
N ILE A 3 10.05 2.95 12.57
CA ILE A 3 9.56 3.60 11.34
C ILE A 3 8.05 3.43 11.15
N LYS A 4 7.51 2.25 11.53
CA LYS A 4 6.08 1.96 11.45
C LYS A 4 5.25 2.94 12.26
N ASN A 5 5.63 3.15 13.52
CA ASN A 5 4.96 4.06 14.44
C ASN A 5 5.15 5.53 14.04
N GLN A 6 6.37 5.88 13.56
CA GLN A 6 6.64 7.23 13.07
C GLN A 6 5.76 7.58 11.86
N PHE A 7 5.64 6.66 10.90
CA PHE A 7 4.80 6.89 9.72
C PHE A 7 3.31 6.89 10.06
N ALA A 8 2.86 5.97 10.94
CA ALA A 8 1.48 5.96 11.44
C ALA A 8 1.08 7.33 12.04
N ARG A 9 1.94 7.90 12.90
CA ARG A 9 1.71 9.23 13.47
C ARG A 9 1.62 10.32 12.42
N LYS A 10 2.56 10.35 11.44
CA LYS A 10 2.55 11.32 10.35
C LYS A 10 1.27 11.24 9.49
N LEU A 11 0.74 10.04 9.27
CA LEU A 11 -0.52 9.85 8.53
C LEU A 11 -1.74 10.38 9.30
N MET A 12 -1.76 10.23 10.63
CA MET A 12 -2.81 10.81 11.48
C MET A 12 -2.70 12.34 11.54
N ASP A 13 -1.49 12.90 11.69
CA ASP A 13 -1.25 14.35 11.78
C ASP A 13 -1.81 15.10 10.55
N ILE A 14 -1.68 14.54 9.35
CA ILE A 14 -2.23 15.11 8.11
C ILE A 14 -3.67 14.64 7.82
N GLN A 15 -4.27 13.90 8.72
CA GLN A 15 -5.61 13.30 8.54
C GLN A 15 -5.71 12.40 7.28
N ALA A 16 -4.62 11.79 6.87
CA ALA A 16 -4.62 10.73 5.87
C ALA A 16 -5.23 9.45 6.44
N ILE A 17 -5.06 9.22 7.74
CA ILE A 17 -5.78 8.19 8.51
C ILE A 17 -6.68 8.88 9.52
N LYS A 18 -7.93 8.42 9.60
CA LYS A 18 -8.93 8.84 10.58
C LYS A 18 -9.53 7.62 11.25
N LEU A 19 -9.73 7.69 12.57
CA LEU A 19 -10.36 6.64 13.36
C LEU A 19 -11.67 7.16 13.95
N GLN A 20 -12.77 6.43 13.72
CA GLN A 20 -14.11 6.72 14.22
C GLN A 20 -14.78 5.41 14.67
N PRO A 21 -14.37 4.84 15.82
CA PRO A 21 -14.86 3.54 16.27
C PRO A 21 -16.35 3.55 16.61
N ASN A 22 -16.91 4.70 17.03
CA ASN A 22 -18.30 4.84 17.45
C ASN A 22 -19.24 5.37 16.34
N ASP A 23 -18.68 6.03 15.31
CA ASP A 23 -19.42 6.54 14.14
C ASP A 23 -18.69 6.12 12.85
N PRO A 24 -18.80 4.84 12.43
CA PRO A 24 -17.97 4.28 11.39
C PRO A 24 -18.24 4.87 10.00
N PHE A 25 -17.18 4.95 9.20
CA PHE A 25 -17.27 5.26 7.77
C PHE A 25 -17.96 4.13 7.00
N THR A 26 -18.52 4.47 5.85
CA THR A 26 -18.95 3.48 4.86
C THR A 26 -17.97 3.51 3.68
N TRP A 27 -17.28 2.41 3.42
CA TRP A 27 -16.37 2.28 2.29
C TRP A 27 -17.14 2.14 0.96
N ALA A 28 -16.43 2.33 -0.16
CA ALA A 28 -17.01 2.15 -1.50
C ALA A 28 -17.53 0.72 -1.75
N SER A 29 -17.01 -0.27 -1.02
CA SER A 29 -17.50 -1.66 -1.01
C SER A 29 -18.86 -1.82 -0.31
N GLY A 30 -19.34 -0.79 0.40
CA GLY A 30 -20.49 -0.84 1.29
C GLY A 30 -20.14 -1.22 2.74
N TRP A 31 -18.94 -1.69 3.02
CA TRP A 31 -18.55 -2.11 4.36
C TRP A 31 -18.47 -0.95 5.34
N LYS A 32 -18.94 -1.19 6.56
CA LYS A 32 -18.71 -0.29 7.68
C LYS A 32 -17.27 -0.43 8.18
N SER A 33 -16.63 0.70 8.45
CA SER A 33 -15.24 0.71 8.90
C SER A 33 -14.98 1.81 9.93
N PRO A 34 -14.34 1.50 11.06
CA PRO A 34 -13.94 2.51 12.04
C PRO A 34 -12.68 3.27 11.61
N ILE A 35 -12.09 2.94 10.45
CA ILE A 35 -10.89 3.58 9.91
C ILE A 35 -11.13 4.02 8.46
N TYR A 36 -10.63 5.20 8.13
CA TYR A 36 -10.52 5.70 6.77
C TYR A 36 -9.07 6.02 6.47
N THR A 37 -8.57 5.58 5.30
CA THR A 37 -7.18 5.79 4.87
C THR A 37 -7.14 6.37 3.46
N ASP A 38 -6.40 7.48 3.29
CA ASP A 38 -6.07 8.08 2.00
C ASP A 38 -4.59 8.50 1.98
N ASN A 39 -3.73 7.54 1.64
CA ASN A 39 -2.28 7.75 1.58
C ASN A 39 -1.86 8.76 0.49
N ARG A 40 -2.69 9.01 -0.51
CA ARG A 40 -2.43 9.99 -1.58
C ARG A 40 -2.27 11.40 -1.04
N LYS A 41 -2.85 11.70 0.13
CA LYS A 41 -2.63 12.97 0.82
C LYS A 41 -1.17 13.27 1.12
N THR A 42 -0.34 12.24 1.31
CA THR A 42 1.11 12.40 1.54
C THR A 42 1.79 13.18 0.42
N LEU A 43 1.27 13.11 -0.81
CA LEU A 43 1.81 13.81 -1.98
C LEU A 43 1.76 15.34 -1.84
N SER A 44 0.77 15.85 -1.09
CA SER A 44 0.58 17.31 -0.88
C SER A 44 1.50 17.91 0.19
N PHE A 45 2.22 17.07 0.95
CA PHE A 45 3.12 17.49 2.02
C PHE A 45 4.58 17.17 1.62
N PRO A 46 5.37 18.14 1.12
CA PRO A 46 6.68 17.86 0.54
C PRO A 46 7.63 17.07 1.44
N ALA A 47 7.71 17.40 2.73
CA ALA A 47 8.55 16.68 3.68
C ALA A 47 8.09 15.24 3.88
N LEU A 48 6.79 15.00 3.99
CA LEU A 48 6.24 13.66 4.16
C LEU A 48 6.32 12.84 2.86
N ARG A 49 6.08 13.47 1.71
CA ARG A 49 6.28 12.85 0.39
C ARG A 49 7.72 12.36 0.22
N SER A 50 8.70 13.19 0.60
CA SER A 50 10.12 12.81 0.57
C SER A 50 10.43 11.69 1.55
N PHE A 51 9.86 11.73 2.76
CA PHE A 51 9.98 10.67 3.74
C PHE A 51 9.48 9.33 3.18
N VAL A 52 8.24 9.29 2.65
CA VAL A 52 7.67 8.05 2.07
C VAL A 52 8.54 7.53 0.92
N LYS A 53 8.97 8.42 0.02
CA LYS A 53 9.88 8.07 -1.08
C LYS A 53 11.15 7.39 -0.56
N LEU A 54 11.83 8.01 0.40
CA LEU A 54 13.11 7.50 0.91
C LEU A 54 12.94 6.17 1.65
N GLU A 55 11.89 6.03 2.47
CA GLU A 55 11.67 4.78 3.19
C GLU A 55 11.27 3.62 2.26
N LEU A 56 10.51 3.89 1.18
CA LEU A 56 10.26 2.87 0.16
C LEU A 56 11.55 2.48 -0.60
N CYS A 57 12.44 3.46 -0.88
CA CYS A 57 13.75 3.17 -1.47
C CYS A 57 14.61 2.31 -0.54
N HIS A 58 14.68 2.64 0.75
CA HIS A 58 15.40 1.84 1.75
C HIS A 58 14.85 0.41 1.79
N ALA A 59 13.52 0.24 1.83
CA ALA A 59 12.90 -1.07 1.82
C ALA A 59 13.26 -1.89 0.56
N ILE A 60 13.32 -1.24 -0.61
CA ILE A 60 13.73 -1.91 -1.85
C ILE A 60 15.20 -2.30 -1.78
N GLN A 61 16.09 -1.40 -1.36
CA GLN A 61 17.53 -1.68 -1.29
C GLN A 61 17.86 -2.77 -0.27
N GLU A 62 17.13 -2.84 0.84
CA GLU A 62 17.32 -3.85 1.88
C GLU A 62 16.78 -5.23 1.49
N HIS A 63 15.58 -5.27 0.89
CA HIS A 63 14.86 -6.52 0.70
C HIS A 63 14.85 -7.05 -0.74
N PHE A 64 15.17 -6.19 -1.72
CA PHE A 64 15.14 -6.47 -3.16
C PHE A 64 16.33 -5.78 -3.88
N PRO A 65 17.57 -5.97 -3.41
CA PRO A 65 18.75 -5.26 -3.96
C PRO A 65 19.01 -5.54 -5.44
N GLU A 66 18.43 -6.62 -5.98
CA GLU A 66 18.54 -7.02 -7.38
C GLU A 66 17.47 -6.40 -8.28
N ALA A 67 16.67 -5.43 -7.78
CA ALA A 67 15.64 -4.78 -8.57
C ALA A 67 16.25 -4.04 -9.77
N GLU A 68 15.72 -4.31 -10.98
CA GLU A 68 16.13 -3.70 -12.24
C GLU A 68 15.12 -2.67 -12.75
N ALA A 69 13.89 -2.69 -12.24
CA ALA A 69 12.84 -1.72 -12.57
C ALA A 69 11.80 -1.62 -11.44
N VAL A 70 11.04 -0.54 -11.47
CA VAL A 70 9.93 -0.27 -10.53
C VAL A 70 8.62 -0.19 -11.28
N ALA A 71 7.57 -0.79 -10.74
CA ALA A 71 6.22 -0.69 -11.29
C ALA A 71 5.22 -0.18 -10.23
N GLY A 72 4.55 0.95 -10.49
CA GLY A 72 3.51 1.48 -9.60
C GLY A 72 2.14 0.88 -9.89
N VAL A 73 1.34 0.61 -8.86
CA VAL A 73 -0.06 0.19 -9.04
C VAL A 73 -0.96 1.43 -9.19
N ALA A 74 -1.65 1.51 -10.31
CA ALA A 74 -2.59 2.61 -10.53
C ALA A 74 -3.84 2.45 -9.67
N THR A 75 -4.35 3.55 -9.10
CA THR A 75 -3.95 4.94 -9.32
C THR A 75 -3.07 5.47 -8.17
N GLY A 76 -3.22 4.91 -6.97
CA GLY A 76 -2.66 5.47 -5.74
C GLY A 76 -1.15 5.53 -5.71
N ALA A 77 -0.49 4.51 -6.29
CA ALA A 77 0.95 4.39 -6.26
C ALA A 77 1.69 4.90 -7.52
N ILE A 78 0.98 5.48 -8.50
CA ILE A 78 1.66 6.00 -9.70
C ILE A 78 2.71 7.04 -9.31
N ALA A 79 2.32 8.06 -8.55
CA ALA A 79 3.21 9.15 -8.19
C ALA A 79 4.36 8.69 -7.28
N GLN A 80 4.07 7.91 -6.25
CA GLN A 80 5.11 7.40 -5.35
C GLN A 80 6.07 6.44 -6.06
N GLY A 81 5.54 5.55 -6.90
CA GLY A 81 6.37 4.66 -7.71
C GLY A 81 7.34 5.40 -8.64
N ALA A 82 6.86 6.47 -9.29
CA ALA A 82 7.71 7.31 -10.13
C ALA A 82 8.81 8.01 -9.33
N LEU A 83 8.48 8.56 -8.16
CA LEU A 83 9.45 9.20 -7.27
C LEU A 83 10.49 8.22 -6.73
N VAL A 84 10.09 6.97 -6.44
CA VAL A 84 10.98 5.90 -5.99
C VAL A 84 11.92 5.49 -7.11
N ALA A 85 11.40 5.27 -8.32
CA ALA A 85 12.19 4.92 -9.50
C ALA A 85 13.23 6.01 -9.83
N ASP A 86 12.81 7.28 -9.82
CA ASP A 86 13.69 8.44 -10.01
C ASP A 86 14.83 8.46 -8.97
N GLN A 87 14.50 8.27 -7.70
CA GLN A 87 15.49 8.23 -6.61
C GLN A 87 16.50 7.08 -6.73
N LEU A 88 16.04 5.92 -7.22
CA LEU A 88 16.88 4.73 -7.40
C LEU A 88 17.61 4.71 -8.75
N GLY A 89 17.28 5.62 -9.68
CA GLY A 89 17.82 5.63 -11.05
C GLY A 89 17.36 4.42 -11.87
N LEU A 90 16.16 3.87 -11.59
CA LEU A 90 15.63 2.68 -12.24
C LEU A 90 14.54 3.03 -13.27
N PRO A 91 14.39 2.24 -14.34
CA PRO A 91 13.23 2.32 -15.23
C PRO A 91 11.91 2.23 -14.48
N TYR A 92 10.90 2.96 -14.95
CA TYR A 92 9.58 3.02 -14.33
C TYR A 92 8.46 2.67 -15.30
N SER A 93 7.49 1.93 -14.80
CA SER A 93 6.19 1.72 -15.44
C SER A 93 5.07 1.78 -14.39
N TYR A 94 3.80 1.77 -14.83
CA TYR A 94 2.69 1.56 -13.92
C TYR A 94 1.65 0.62 -14.52
N VAL A 95 0.90 -0.05 -13.64
CA VAL A 95 -0.09 -1.04 -14.03
C VAL A 95 -1.48 -0.47 -13.84
N ARG A 96 -2.27 -0.41 -14.91
CA ARG A 96 -3.67 0.05 -14.90
C ARG A 96 -4.58 -1.01 -14.27
N PRO A 97 -5.71 -0.58 -13.64
CA PRO A 97 -6.70 -1.52 -13.09
C PRO A 97 -7.33 -2.44 -14.15
N LYS A 98 -7.42 -1.94 -15.39
CA LYS A 98 -7.97 -2.66 -16.55
C LYS A 98 -7.12 -2.39 -17.80
N PRO A 99 -7.08 -3.34 -18.76
CA PRO A 99 -6.50 -3.10 -20.09
C PRO A 99 -7.13 -1.89 -20.78
N LYS A 100 -6.45 -1.34 -21.80
CA LYS A 100 -7.03 -0.32 -22.68
C LYS A 100 -8.11 -0.93 -23.55
N ASP A 101 -9.21 -0.21 -23.73
CA ASP A 101 -10.28 -0.61 -24.66
C ASP A 101 -9.86 -0.47 -26.14
N HIS A 102 -8.78 0.28 -26.41
CA HIS A 102 -8.24 0.55 -27.74
C HIS A 102 -6.70 0.38 -27.76
N GLY A 103 -6.17 0.00 -28.94
CA GLY A 103 -4.73 -0.27 -29.15
C GLY A 103 -4.37 -1.72 -28.87
N MET A 104 -3.13 -1.98 -28.41
CA MET A 104 -2.63 -3.34 -28.14
C MET A 104 -3.17 -3.97 -26.84
N GLY A 105 -4.17 -3.38 -26.19
CA GLY A 105 -4.76 -3.91 -24.96
C GLY A 105 -3.82 -3.94 -23.74
N ASN A 106 -2.72 -3.22 -23.78
CA ASN A 106 -1.72 -3.23 -22.72
C ASN A 106 -2.27 -2.67 -21.41
N GLN A 107 -2.05 -3.41 -20.34
CA GLN A 107 -2.37 -2.99 -18.97
C GLN A 107 -1.16 -2.31 -18.30
N VAL A 108 0.05 -2.59 -18.78
CA VAL A 108 1.30 -1.96 -18.32
C VAL A 108 1.60 -0.75 -19.20
N GLU A 109 1.81 0.41 -18.57
CA GLU A 109 2.18 1.67 -19.21
C GLU A 109 3.64 1.99 -18.92
N GLY A 110 4.36 2.40 -19.94
CA GLY A 110 5.82 2.49 -19.96
C GLY A 110 6.42 1.25 -20.59
N GLU A 111 7.75 1.18 -20.57
CA GLU A 111 8.50 0.08 -21.17
C GLU A 111 9.44 -0.52 -20.12
N ILE A 112 9.38 -1.84 -19.94
CA ILE A 112 10.30 -2.61 -19.12
C ILE A 112 10.87 -3.72 -19.97
N LYS A 113 12.18 -3.95 -19.83
CA LYS A 113 12.88 -5.03 -20.53
C LYS A 113 12.27 -6.39 -20.14
N GLN A 114 12.06 -7.26 -21.13
CA GLN A 114 11.59 -8.63 -20.89
C GLN A 114 12.55 -9.39 -19.98
N GLY A 115 12.00 -10.11 -19.01
CA GLY A 115 12.76 -10.84 -18.01
C GLY A 115 13.38 -9.99 -16.90
N ALA A 116 13.19 -8.65 -16.92
CA ALA A 116 13.71 -7.79 -15.87
C ALA A 116 13.08 -8.10 -14.52
N LYS A 117 13.87 -7.96 -13.44
CA LYS A 117 13.44 -8.08 -12.05
C LYS A 117 12.74 -6.81 -11.58
N VAL A 118 11.46 -6.90 -11.31
CA VAL A 118 10.61 -5.75 -11.00
C VAL A 118 10.14 -5.79 -9.56
N VAL A 119 10.30 -4.67 -8.84
CA VAL A 119 9.62 -4.42 -7.56
C VAL A 119 8.37 -3.58 -7.81
N VAL A 120 7.27 -4.02 -7.22
CA VAL A 120 5.98 -3.30 -7.30
C VAL A 120 5.87 -2.32 -6.14
N VAL A 121 5.41 -1.10 -6.42
CA VAL A 121 5.09 -0.08 -5.40
C VAL A 121 3.58 0.07 -5.31
N GLU A 122 3.05 0.01 -4.08
CA GLU A 122 1.63 0.17 -3.78
C GLU A 122 1.42 1.24 -2.68
N ASP A 123 0.27 1.88 -2.64
CA ASP A 123 -0.07 2.84 -1.59
C ASP A 123 -0.75 2.19 -0.38
N LEU A 124 -1.63 1.22 -0.61
CA LEU A 124 -2.46 0.60 0.41
C LEU A 124 -2.78 -0.86 0.08
N ILE A 125 -2.47 -1.76 1.00
CA ILE A 125 -2.94 -3.15 0.94
C ILE A 125 -4.15 -3.32 1.87
N SER A 126 -5.32 -3.59 1.27
CA SER A 126 -6.53 -4.04 1.96
C SER A 126 -6.62 -5.56 1.90
N THR A 127 -7.41 -6.13 1.02
CA THR A 127 -7.49 -7.58 0.78
C THR A 127 -6.42 -8.11 -0.18
N GLY A 128 -5.63 -7.23 -0.79
CA GLY A 128 -4.56 -7.59 -1.74
C GLY A 128 -5.02 -7.87 -3.18
N GLY A 129 -6.33 -7.96 -3.42
CA GLY A 129 -6.84 -8.41 -4.72
C GLY A 129 -6.45 -7.51 -5.91
N SER A 130 -6.49 -6.18 -5.77
CA SER A 130 -6.07 -5.25 -6.82
C SER A 130 -4.56 -5.31 -7.07
N SER A 131 -3.79 -5.35 -5.99
CA SER A 131 -2.33 -5.38 -6.03
C SER A 131 -1.81 -6.67 -6.67
N LEU A 132 -2.41 -7.82 -6.35
CA LEU A 132 -2.05 -9.11 -6.95
C LEU A 132 -2.50 -9.24 -8.41
N LYS A 133 -3.59 -8.57 -8.82
CA LYS A 133 -3.94 -8.43 -10.25
C LYS A 133 -2.88 -7.67 -11.01
N ALA A 134 -2.29 -6.62 -10.42
CA ALA A 134 -1.18 -5.90 -11.04
C ALA A 134 0.07 -6.78 -11.16
N VAL A 135 0.38 -7.59 -10.16
CA VAL A 135 1.47 -8.59 -10.24
C VAL A 135 1.22 -9.58 -11.37
N ALA A 136 0.00 -10.11 -11.49
CA ALA A 136 -0.35 -11.03 -12.56
C ALA A 136 -0.19 -10.39 -13.96
N ALA A 137 -0.60 -9.13 -14.12
CA ALA A 137 -0.43 -8.37 -15.36
C ALA A 137 1.05 -8.17 -15.72
N LEU A 138 1.91 -7.86 -14.73
CA LEU A 138 3.37 -7.74 -14.95
C LEU A 138 4.00 -9.07 -15.34
N ARG A 139 3.64 -10.15 -14.67
CA ARG A 139 4.11 -11.51 -15.05
C ARG A 139 3.67 -11.89 -16.45
N ALA A 140 2.41 -11.58 -16.81
CA ALA A 140 1.90 -11.79 -18.18
C ALA A 140 2.59 -10.88 -19.23
N TYR A 141 3.06 -9.70 -18.83
CA TYR A 141 3.86 -8.80 -19.65
C TYR A 141 5.27 -9.39 -19.93
N GLY A 142 5.72 -10.38 -19.14
CA GLY A 142 6.98 -11.09 -19.34
C GLY A 142 8.15 -10.61 -18.46
N VAL A 143 7.86 -10.01 -17.30
CA VAL A 143 8.87 -9.62 -16.31
C VAL A 143 8.79 -10.51 -15.06
N GLU A 144 9.89 -10.56 -14.31
CA GLU A 144 9.97 -11.25 -13.03
C GLU A 144 9.58 -10.30 -11.89
N VAL A 145 8.41 -10.49 -11.28
CA VAL A 145 8.05 -9.75 -10.08
C VAL A 145 8.71 -10.38 -8.86
N ILE A 146 9.72 -9.71 -8.31
CA ILE A 146 10.53 -10.20 -7.18
C ILE A 146 9.95 -9.83 -5.81
N GLY A 147 9.03 -8.86 -5.75
CA GLY A 147 8.31 -8.48 -4.54
C GLY A 147 7.53 -7.19 -4.67
N MET A 148 6.96 -6.77 -3.54
CA MET A 148 6.16 -5.54 -3.44
C MET A 148 6.53 -4.77 -2.18
N VAL A 149 6.64 -3.44 -2.32
CA VAL A 149 6.71 -2.51 -1.19
C VAL A 149 5.42 -1.67 -1.17
N ALA A 150 4.85 -1.44 0.01
CA ALA A 150 3.65 -0.62 0.14
C ALA A 150 3.78 0.38 1.29
N SER A 151 3.10 1.51 1.16
CA SER A 151 3.08 2.52 2.23
C SER A 151 2.36 2.00 3.46
N PHE A 152 1.25 1.30 3.30
CA PHE A 152 0.41 0.86 4.41
C PHE A 152 -0.32 -0.47 4.13
N THR A 153 -0.57 -1.24 5.19
CA THR A 153 -1.46 -2.41 5.15
C THR A 153 -2.42 -2.44 6.33
N TYR A 154 -3.64 -2.91 6.11
CA TYR A 154 -4.56 -3.28 7.21
C TYR A 154 -4.16 -4.60 7.87
N GLY A 155 -3.30 -5.42 7.24
CA GLY A 155 -2.85 -6.72 7.75
C GLY A 155 -3.99 -7.72 7.90
N PHE A 156 -4.93 -7.73 6.94
CA PHE A 156 -5.99 -8.74 6.96
C PHE A 156 -5.42 -10.12 6.64
N PRO A 157 -5.84 -11.18 7.37
CA PRO A 157 -5.36 -12.55 7.12
C PRO A 157 -5.56 -13.00 5.67
N VAL A 158 -6.66 -12.58 5.03
CA VAL A 158 -6.94 -12.89 3.62
C VAL A 158 -5.89 -12.30 2.68
N ALA A 159 -5.34 -11.12 3.00
CA ALA A 159 -4.27 -10.52 2.21
C ALA A 159 -2.95 -11.28 2.40
N GLU A 160 -2.60 -11.61 3.64
CA GLU A 160 -1.38 -12.37 3.97
C GLU A 160 -1.37 -13.71 3.25
N GLN A 161 -2.49 -14.45 3.31
CA GLN A 161 -2.65 -15.71 2.60
C GLN A 161 -2.53 -15.54 1.08
N ALA A 162 -3.22 -14.56 0.49
CA ALA A 162 -3.19 -14.31 -0.95
C ALA A 162 -1.79 -13.95 -1.46
N PHE A 163 -1.03 -13.14 -0.71
CA PHE A 163 0.35 -12.81 -1.05
C PHE A 163 1.29 -14.02 -0.95
N ALA A 164 1.10 -14.88 0.09
CA ALA A 164 1.84 -16.12 0.24
C ALA A 164 1.56 -17.10 -0.91
N GLU A 165 0.29 -17.31 -1.27
CA GLU A 165 -0.13 -18.16 -2.40
C GLU A 165 0.40 -17.64 -3.73
N ALA A 166 0.45 -16.32 -3.93
CA ALA A 166 1.01 -15.70 -5.12
C ALA A 166 2.55 -15.72 -5.18
N GLY A 167 3.22 -16.14 -4.09
CA GLY A 167 4.68 -16.11 -3.97
C GLY A 167 5.24 -14.68 -4.07
N VAL A 168 4.57 -13.69 -3.47
CA VAL A 168 5.00 -12.28 -3.49
C VAL A 168 5.37 -11.84 -2.09
N LYS A 169 6.65 -11.55 -1.86
CA LYS A 169 7.12 -10.95 -0.62
C LYS A 169 6.62 -9.51 -0.52
N LEU A 170 5.87 -9.19 0.53
CA LEU A 170 5.34 -7.85 0.81
C LEU A 170 6.09 -7.21 1.97
N ILE A 171 6.59 -5.99 1.76
CA ILE A 171 7.16 -5.12 2.80
C ILE A 171 6.34 -3.85 2.91
N THR A 172 5.98 -3.42 4.12
CA THR A 172 5.15 -2.23 4.33
C THR A 172 5.79 -1.27 5.31
N LEU A 173 5.67 0.05 5.05
CA LEU A 173 6.23 1.09 5.92
C LEU A 173 5.46 1.20 7.24
N SER A 174 4.15 0.99 7.21
CA SER A 174 3.32 0.96 8.41
C SER A 174 2.14 0.01 8.25
N ASN A 175 1.43 -0.24 9.34
CA ASN A 175 0.32 -1.16 9.39
C ASN A 175 -0.77 -0.68 10.38
N TYR A 176 -1.86 -1.41 10.44
CA TYR A 176 -3.00 -1.12 11.28
C TYR A 176 -2.64 -1.09 12.77
N GLU A 177 -1.83 -2.05 13.26
CA GLU A 177 -1.43 -2.12 14.67
C GLU A 177 -0.67 -0.87 15.10
N ALA A 178 0.31 -0.43 14.30
CA ALA A 178 1.09 0.76 14.58
C ALA A 178 0.21 2.02 14.67
N VAL A 179 -0.82 2.10 13.82
CA VAL A 179 -1.80 3.21 13.89
C VAL A 179 -2.59 3.17 15.20
N ILE A 180 -3.10 2.01 15.61
CA ILE A 180 -3.88 1.87 16.84
C ILE A 180 -3.02 2.17 18.08
N GLU A 181 -1.77 1.68 18.09
CA GLU A 181 -0.82 1.97 19.17
C GLU A 181 -0.53 3.46 19.30
N GLU A 182 -0.19 4.12 18.18
CA GLU A 182 0.12 5.56 18.20
C GLU A 182 -1.13 6.41 18.51
N ALA A 183 -2.30 6.03 18.01
CA ALA A 183 -3.55 6.70 18.31
C ALA A 183 -3.88 6.66 19.81
N ALA A 184 -3.67 5.52 20.46
CA ALA A 184 -3.86 5.40 21.90
C ALA A 184 -2.81 6.18 22.71
N LYS A 185 -1.53 6.11 22.34
CA LYS A 185 -0.44 6.85 22.98
C LYS A 185 -0.64 8.37 22.93
N THR A 186 -1.23 8.87 21.85
CA THR A 186 -1.46 10.31 21.63
C THR A 186 -2.82 10.79 22.16
N GLY A 187 -3.66 9.89 22.67
CA GLY A 187 -5.02 10.21 23.09
C GLY A 187 -5.99 10.51 21.94
N TYR A 188 -5.63 10.13 20.72
CA TYR A 188 -6.52 10.26 19.54
C TYR A 188 -7.73 9.34 19.64
N ILE A 189 -7.56 8.16 20.26
CA ILE A 189 -8.62 7.24 20.67
C ILE A 189 -8.49 6.94 22.16
N LYS A 190 -9.58 6.48 22.76
CA LYS A 190 -9.57 5.99 24.12
C LYS A 190 -9.10 4.53 24.19
N GLU A 191 -8.64 4.09 25.34
CA GLU A 191 -8.20 2.70 25.52
C GLU A 191 -9.33 1.69 25.26
N GLU A 192 -10.57 2.04 25.64
CA GLU A 192 -11.77 1.23 25.40
C GLU A 192 -12.08 1.02 23.91
N ASP A 193 -11.69 1.97 23.03
CA ASP A 193 -11.91 1.89 21.58
C ASP A 193 -11.07 0.80 20.92
N LYS A 194 -9.94 0.40 21.53
CA LYS A 194 -9.08 -0.66 20.99
C LYS A 194 -9.80 -1.97 20.80
N ALA A 195 -10.72 -2.32 21.70
CA ALA A 195 -11.49 -3.57 21.59
C ALA A 195 -12.38 -3.57 20.35
N VAL A 196 -13.06 -2.45 20.07
CA VAL A 196 -13.91 -2.27 18.89
C VAL A 196 -13.09 -2.34 17.60
N LEU A 197 -11.92 -1.70 17.59
CA LEU A 197 -11.00 -1.69 16.45
C LEU A 197 -10.41 -3.08 16.18
N ALA A 198 -10.07 -3.83 17.22
CA ALA A 198 -9.59 -5.20 17.11
C ALA A 198 -10.70 -6.16 16.61
N GLU A 199 -11.95 -5.95 17.04
CA GLU A 199 -13.10 -6.73 16.58
C GLU A 199 -13.32 -6.52 15.07
N TRP A 200 -13.35 -5.27 14.61
CA TRP A 200 -13.50 -4.96 13.17
C TRP A 200 -12.44 -5.65 12.32
N ARG A 201 -11.18 -5.63 12.75
CA ARG A 201 -10.08 -6.20 11.97
C ARG A 201 -10.20 -7.70 11.75
N LYS A 202 -10.88 -8.43 12.65
CA LYS A 202 -11.06 -9.89 12.52
C LYS A 202 -11.93 -10.25 11.31
N ASP A 203 -13.02 -9.52 11.11
CA ASP A 203 -13.92 -9.70 9.97
C ASP A 203 -14.59 -8.37 9.57
N PRO A 204 -13.90 -7.55 8.75
CA PRO A 204 -14.45 -6.27 8.30
C PRO A 204 -15.71 -6.41 7.47
N SER A 205 -15.91 -7.58 6.82
CA SER A 205 -17.03 -7.80 5.89
C SER A 205 -18.37 -7.97 6.59
N THR A 206 -18.37 -8.41 7.83
CA THR A 206 -19.59 -8.66 8.63
C THR A 206 -19.78 -7.66 9.78
N TRP A 207 -18.74 -6.88 10.10
CA TRP A 207 -18.79 -5.98 11.25
C TRP A 207 -19.78 -4.83 11.06
N ARG A 208 -20.84 -4.78 11.91
CA ARG A 208 -21.88 -3.72 11.93
C ARG A 208 -22.54 -3.43 10.55
N GLN A 209 -22.68 -4.45 9.71
CA GLN A 209 -23.35 -4.34 8.39
C GLN A 209 -24.84 -4.18 8.55
#